data_8af29e191d8448a59def493049a561b6
#
_entry.id   8af29e191d8448a59def493049a561b6
#
_cell.length_a   1.000
_cell.length_b   1.000
_cell.length_c   1.000
_cell.angle_alpha   90.00
_cell.angle_beta   90.00
_cell.angle_gamma   90.00
#
_symmetry.space_group_name_H-M   'P 1'
#
loop_
_entity.id
_entity.type
_entity.pdbx_description
1 polymer ?
#
loop_
_entity_poly.entity_id
_entity_poly.type
_entity_poly.pdbx_seq_one_letter_code
_entity_poly.pdbx_strand_id
1 'polypeptide(L)'
;MSFYQWRVGGYDRSIYLDGNNTFEVAIAVDVRYEQAIMVYASNMPPTGFSYAQVDNALAKGYISQAHYDTTIELKTAIEPR
;
A
#
# COMPACT_ATOMS: atom_id res chain seq x y z
N MET A 1 10.58 -10.05 -15.58
CA MET A 1 9.89 -9.17 -14.63
C MET A 1 8.61 -8.67 -15.25
N SER A 2 7.52 -8.71 -14.49
CA SER A 2 6.18 -8.43 -15.00
C SER A 2 5.47 -7.45 -14.09
N PHE A 3 5.19 -6.28 -14.62
CA PHE A 3 4.36 -5.30 -13.92
C PHE A 3 3.01 -5.20 -14.62
N TYR A 4 1.94 -5.43 -13.86
CA TYR A 4 0.57 -5.30 -14.35
C TYR A 4 -0.21 -4.40 -13.40
N GLN A 5 -0.71 -3.28 -13.91
CA GLN A 5 -1.46 -2.31 -13.12
C GLN A 5 -2.68 -2.96 -12.44
N TRP A 6 -3.32 -3.91 -13.11
CA TRP A 6 -4.51 -4.58 -12.56
C TRP A 6 -4.20 -5.43 -11.31
N ARG A 7 -2.94 -5.81 -11.11
CA ARG A 7 -2.52 -6.58 -9.93
C ARG A 7 -2.35 -5.72 -8.69
N VAL A 8 -2.19 -4.41 -8.86
CA VAL A 8 -1.86 -3.50 -7.76
C VAL A 8 -2.94 -3.53 -6.67
N GLY A 9 -4.22 -3.47 -7.06
CA GLY A 9 -5.32 -3.52 -6.09
C GLY A 9 -5.35 -4.80 -5.27
N GLY A 10 -5.04 -5.93 -5.89
CA GLY A 10 -4.95 -7.21 -5.17
C GLY A 10 -3.81 -7.25 -4.17
N TYR A 11 -2.64 -6.76 -4.56
CA TYR A 11 -1.51 -6.63 -3.64
C TYR A 11 -1.85 -5.71 -2.47
N ASP A 12 -2.49 -4.58 -2.74
CA ASP A 12 -2.86 -3.63 -1.69
C ASP A 12 -3.74 -4.26 -0.62
N ARG A 13 -4.79 -4.97 -1.03
CA ARG A 13 -5.67 -5.65 -0.07
C ARG A 13 -4.93 -6.70 0.71
N SER A 14 -4.12 -7.52 0.04
CA SER A 14 -3.37 -8.59 0.69
C SER A 14 -2.35 -8.06 1.68
N ILE A 15 -1.74 -6.92 1.38
CA ILE A 15 -0.69 -6.33 2.21
C ILE A 15 -1.29 -5.50 3.34
N TYR A 16 -2.16 -4.54 3.02
CA TYR A 16 -2.63 -3.55 4.01
C TYR A 16 -3.80 -4.04 4.86
N LEU A 17 -4.67 -4.89 4.31
CA LEU A 17 -5.88 -5.31 5.01
C LEU A 17 -5.77 -6.70 5.59
N ASP A 18 -5.28 -7.65 4.81
CA ASP A 18 -5.31 -9.06 5.19
C ASP A 18 -4.01 -9.54 5.86
N GLY A 19 -2.89 -8.88 5.56
CA GLY A 19 -1.60 -9.29 6.06
C GLY A 19 -1.11 -10.61 5.47
N ASN A 20 -1.69 -11.04 4.34
CA ASN A 20 -1.35 -12.30 3.69
C ASN A 20 -0.17 -12.19 2.74
N ASN A 21 0.26 -10.97 2.45
CA ASN A 21 1.35 -10.72 1.52
C ASN A 21 2.23 -9.60 2.06
N THR A 22 3.37 -9.38 1.43
CA THR A 22 4.32 -8.36 1.86
C THR A 22 4.80 -7.56 0.66
N PHE A 23 5.33 -6.37 0.91
CA PHE A 23 6.00 -5.58 -0.13
C PHE A 23 7.15 -6.36 -0.75
N GLU A 24 7.90 -7.11 0.04
CA GLU A 24 9.06 -7.89 -0.43
C GLU A 24 8.65 -8.89 -1.50
N VAL A 25 7.51 -9.55 -1.35
CA VAL A 25 6.99 -10.49 -2.34
C VAL A 25 6.66 -9.78 -3.64
N ALA A 26 5.97 -8.64 -3.55
CA ALA A 26 5.59 -7.86 -4.72
C ALA A 26 6.83 -7.30 -5.45
N ILE A 27 7.79 -6.78 -4.69
CA ILE A 27 9.04 -6.22 -5.23
C ILE A 27 9.85 -7.31 -5.93
N ALA A 28 9.85 -8.53 -5.41
CA ALA A 28 10.54 -9.66 -6.02
C ALA A 28 9.97 -9.99 -7.39
N VAL A 29 8.68 -9.75 -7.62
CA VAL A 29 8.06 -9.93 -8.93
C VAL A 29 8.48 -8.81 -9.87
N ASP A 30 8.35 -7.55 -9.41
CA ASP A 30 8.78 -6.38 -10.17
C ASP A 30 8.93 -5.20 -9.19
N VAL A 31 10.07 -4.53 -9.22
CA VAL A 31 10.36 -3.42 -8.30
C VAL A 31 9.35 -2.27 -8.44
N ARG A 32 8.72 -2.12 -9.58
CA ARG A 32 7.73 -1.06 -9.82
C ARG A 32 6.49 -1.21 -8.95
N TYR A 33 6.22 -2.40 -8.44
CA TYR A 33 5.08 -2.63 -7.55
C TYR A 33 5.19 -1.84 -6.24
N GLU A 34 6.40 -1.61 -5.75
CA GLU A 34 6.57 -0.88 -4.48
C GLU A 34 5.88 0.47 -4.51
N GLN A 35 6.22 1.32 -5.48
CA GLN A 35 5.64 2.66 -5.60
C GLN A 35 4.16 2.59 -5.97
N ALA A 36 3.81 1.73 -6.92
CA ALA A 36 2.43 1.61 -7.40
C ALA A 36 1.48 1.19 -6.28
N ILE A 37 1.90 0.28 -5.40
CA ILE A 37 1.10 -0.18 -4.27
C ILE A 37 0.86 0.96 -3.29
N MET A 38 1.89 1.73 -2.96
CA MET A 38 1.74 2.86 -2.04
C MET A 38 0.86 3.96 -2.61
N VAL A 39 1.00 4.27 -3.90
CA VAL A 39 0.16 5.26 -4.59
C VAL A 39 -1.31 4.82 -4.57
N TYR A 40 -1.57 3.56 -4.87
CA TYR A 40 -2.93 3.02 -4.86
C TYR A 40 -3.54 3.11 -3.46
N ALA A 41 -2.79 2.69 -2.44
CA ALA A 41 -3.26 2.71 -1.06
C ALA A 41 -3.54 4.12 -0.55
N SER A 42 -2.82 5.12 -1.06
CA SER A 42 -2.96 6.51 -0.64
C SER A 42 -4.19 7.21 -1.19
N ASN A 43 -4.84 6.64 -2.20
CA ASN A 43 -6.05 7.23 -2.77
C ASN A 43 -7.20 7.24 -1.77
N MET A 44 -8.18 8.11 -2.02
CA MET A 44 -9.38 8.16 -1.18
C MET A 44 -10.20 6.87 -1.31
N PRO A 45 -10.83 6.40 -0.21
CA PRO A 45 -11.76 5.29 -0.31
C PRO A 45 -12.90 5.60 -1.31
N PRO A 46 -13.45 4.59 -1.98
CA PRO A 46 -13.19 3.16 -1.83
C PRO A 46 -12.00 2.64 -2.65
N THR A 47 -11.40 3.45 -3.51
CA THR A 47 -10.27 3.02 -4.34
C THR A 47 -9.06 2.68 -3.46
N GLY A 48 -8.64 3.63 -2.62
CA GLY A 48 -7.56 3.43 -1.66
C GLY A 48 -8.11 3.11 -0.28
N PHE A 49 -7.32 3.36 0.75
CA PHE A 49 -7.66 3.04 2.13
C PHE A 49 -7.80 4.30 2.98
N SER A 50 -8.58 4.19 4.06
CA SER A 50 -8.69 5.27 5.04
C SER A 50 -7.40 5.36 5.86
N TYR A 51 -7.21 6.49 6.54
CA TYR A 51 -6.09 6.62 7.48
C TYR A 51 -6.12 5.53 8.54
N ALA A 52 -7.31 5.19 9.06
CA ALA A 52 -7.42 4.15 10.06
C ALA A 52 -6.94 2.79 9.54
N GLN A 53 -7.22 2.47 8.29
CA GLN A 53 -6.77 1.23 7.68
C GLN A 53 -5.25 1.20 7.50
N VAL A 54 -4.67 2.31 7.07
CA VAL A 54 -3.22 2.41 6.91
C VAL A 54 -2.52 2.36 8.28
N ASP A 55 -3.05 3.07 9.28
CA ASP A 55 -2.55 3.03 10.64
C ASP A 55 -2.58 1.61 11.21
N ASN A 56 -3.68 0.90 10.97
CA ASN A 56 -3.82 -0.49 11.41
C ASN A 56 -2.79 -1.41 10.77
N ALA A 57 -2.49 -1.20 9.49
CA ALA A 57 -1.48 -2.00 8.80
C ALA A 57 -0.10 -1.86 9.45
N LEU A 58 0.26 -0.63 9.86
CA LEU A 58 1.50 -0.41 10.58
C LEU A 58 1.46 -1.07 11.96
N ALA A 59 0.36 -0.87 12.70
CA ALA A 59 0.21 -1.40 14.06
C ALA A 59 0.30 -2.93 14.08
N LYS A 60 -0.23 -3.58 13.06
CA LYS A 60 -0.20 -5.04 12.95
C LYS A 60 1.10 -5.58 12.34
N GLY A 61 1.99 -4.70 11.90
CA GLY A 61 3.24 -5.11 11.28
C GLY A 61 3.09 -5.61 9.86
N TYR A 62 1.98 -5.30 9.19
CA TYR A 62 1.77 -5.68 7.79
C TYR A 62 2.70 -4.91 6.85
N ILE A 63 3.01 -3.67 7.22
CA ILE A 63 3.90 -2.79 6.45
C ILE A 63 4.99 -2.24 7.37
N SER A 64 6.12 -1.86 6.78
CA SER A 64 7.22 -1.25 7.54
C SER A 64 6.92 0.22 7.82
N GLN A 65 7.69 0.80 8.74
CA GLN A 65 7.59 2.23 9.04
C GLN A 65 7.88 3.08 7.79
N ALA A 66 8.88 2.68 7.00
CA ALA A 66 9.22 3.41 5.77
C ALA A 66 8.07 3.40 4.76
N HIS A 67 7.42 2.25 4.56
CA HIS A 67 6.27 2.15 3.67
C HIS A 67 5.08 2.94 4.21
N TYR A 68 4.86 2.90 5.51
CA TYR A 68 3.83 3.68 6.18
C TYR A 68 4.05 5.17 5.94
N ASP A 69 5.26 5.67 6.22
CA ASP A 69 5.58 7.09 6.09
C ASP A 69 5.33 7.59 4.66
N THR A 70 5.78 6.83 3.66
CA THR A 70 5.57 7.20 2.26
C THR A 70 4.09 7.18 1.89
N THR A 71 3.34 6.17 2.32
CA THR A 71 1.91 6.07 2.06
C THR A 71 1.17 7.27 2.67
N ILE A 72 1.49 7.62 3.91
CA ILE A 72 0.86 8.76 4.60
C ILE A 72 1.20 10.08 3.90
N GLU A 73 2.46 10.26 3.48
CA GLU A 73 2.88 11.45 2.77
C GLU A 73 2.08 11.63 1.47
N LEU A 74 1.93 10.56 0.68
CA LEU A 74 1.14 10.57 -0.54
C LEU A 74 -0.33 10.84 -0.24
N LYS A 75 -0.86 10.23 0.82
CA LYS A 75 -2.25 10.37 1.19
C LYS A 75 -2.59 11.79 1.67
N THR A 76 -1.73 12.40 2.46
CA THR A 76 -1.96 13.77 2.95
C THR A 76 -1.92 14.79 1.83
N ALA A 77 -1.23 14.52 0.73
CA ALA A 77 -1.24 15.38 -0.44
C ALA A 77 -2.58 15.33 -1.18
N ILE A 78 -3.32 14.23 -1.06
CA ILE A 78 -4.63 14.05 -1.70
C ILE A 78 -5.76 14.42 -0.75
N GLU A 79 -5.67 13.95 0.49
CA GLU A 79 -6.71 14.11 1.51
C GLU A 79 -6.03 14.47 2.83
N PRO A 80 -5.83 15.76 3.13
CA PRO A 80 -5.16 16.18 4.37
C PRO A 80 -5.86 15.61 5.62
N ARG A 81 -5.03 15.19 6.56
CA ARG A 81 -5.50 14.55 7.78
C ARG A 81 -6.05 15.52 8.85
#